data_e2780259ccf8826b81f19bae72692932
#
_entry.id   e2780259ccf8826b81f19bae72692932
#
_cell.length_a   1.000
_cell.length_b   1.000
_cell.length_c   1.000
_cell.angle_alpha   90.00
_cell.angle_beta   90.00
_cell.angle_gamma   90.00
#
_symmetry.space_group_name_H-M   'P 1'
#
loop_
_entity.id
_entity.type
_entity.pdbx_description
1 polymer ?
#
loop_
_entity_poly.entity_id
_entity_poly.type
_entity_poly.pdbx_seq_one_letter_code
_entity_poly.pdbx_strand_id
1 'polypeptide(L)'
;LPINAFTLEEDTLPPGAPLRTPPDQVGGNSPLMDSLLFIIMLFFLLSGIAFGRAVGTFKGSTDVIKAATKTFAGLAGLVLMLLTISQFIAVFNYSNMPRVIAVVLADALERANIGALPLLLLMTIVIVLLDFIMPGSVPKWAIFAPIFVPLFIRLGVAPQSVLAAYRIGDSPVNSLTPLMVYLPFIVTVAQRYQKNAGIGTIIALMLPYAIVILVAWLLLFAGWFLLGIPLGPGYPPSM
;
A
#
# COMPACT_ATOMS: atom_id res chain seq x y z
N LEU A 1 -8.91 -25.95 -3.70
CA LEU A 1 -7.74 -26.09 -4.58
C LEU A 1 -6.63 -25.27 -3.93
N PRO A 2 -5.48 -25.87 -3.58
CA PRO A 2 -4.36 -25.09 -3.09
C PRO A 2 -3.93 -24.11 -4.18
N ILE A 3 -3.51 -22.92 -3.77
CA ILE A 3 -3.04 -21.82 -4.64
C ILE A 3 -1.66 -22.17 -5.25
N ASN A 4 -1.47 -23.38 -5.66
CA ASN A 4 -0.25 -23.88 -6.29
C ASN A 4 -0.32 -23.88 -7.83
N ALA A 5 -1.34 -23.23 -8.42
CA ALA A 5 -1.49 -23.18 -9.87
C ALA A 5 -0.41 -22.31 -10.57
N PHE A 6 0.45 -21.62 -9.82
CA PHE A 6 1.59 -20.85 -10.34
C PHE A 6 2.95 -21.31 -9.82
N THR A 7 3.00 -22.32 -8.98
CA THR A 7 4.25 -23.02 -8.72
C THR A 7 4.43 -24.06 -9.80
N LEU A 8 5.32 -23.81 -10.75
CA LEU A 8 5.93 -24.91 -11.51
C LEU A 8 6.35 -25.94 -10.48
N GLU A 9 5.81 -27.15 -10.55
CA GLU A 9 6.14 -28.24 -9.64
C GLU A 9 7.67 -28.27 -9.47
N GLU A 10 8.11 -28.18 -8.25
CA GLU A 10 9.53 -28.10 -7.90
C GLU A 10 10.35 -29.24 -8.51
N ASP A 11 9.65 -30.36 -8.80
CA ASP A 11 10.22 -31.58 -9.38
C ASP A 11 10.41 -31.52 -10.91
N THR A 12 9.88 -30.50 -11.61
CA THR A 12 9.99 -30.40 -13.07
C THR A 12 11.24 -29.67 -13.56
N LEU A 13 11.95 -28.97 -12.66
CA LEU A 13 13.17 -28.25 -13.01
C LEU A 13 14.41 -29.02 -12.53
N PRO A 14 15.46 -29.13 -13.36
CA PRO A 14 16.70 -29.78 -12.95
C PRO A 14 17.33 -29.05 -11.75
N PRO A 15 18.01 -29.79 -10.86
CA PRO A 15 18.72 -29.20 -9.74
C PRO A 15 19.71 -28.13 -10.21
N GLY A 16 19.62 -26.90 -9.66
CA GLY A 16 20.47 -25.79 -10.05
C GLY A 16 19.98 -24.95 -11.22
N ALA A 17 18.76 -25.14 -11.71
CA ALA A 17 18.17 -24.24 -12.69
C ALA A 17 18.07 -22.81 -12.13
N PRO A 18 18.53 -21.78 -12.88
CA PRO A 18 18.58 -20.39 -12.38
C PRO A 18 17.21 -19.76 -12.12
N LEU A 19 16.12 -20.43 -12.50
CA LEU A 19 14.74 -20.01 -12.25
C LEU A 19 14.10 -20.70 -11.04
N ARG A 20 14.86 -21.54 -10.33
CA ARG A 20 14.36 -22.23 -9.13
C ARG A 20 14.37 -21.27 -7.95
N THR A 21 13.27 -20.60 -7.76
CA THR A 21 13.03 -19.78 -6.56
C THR A 21 12.42 -20.65 -5.46
N PRO A 22 12.95 -20.61 -4.22
CA PRO A 22 12.30 -21.27 -3.10
C PRO A 22 10.83 -20.86 -2.97
N PRO A 23 9.94 -21.74 -2.49
CA PRO A 23 8.49 -21.45 -2.37
C PRO A 23 8.15 -20.21 -1.55
N ASP A 24 9.00 -19.86 -0.59
CA ASP A 24 8.93 -18.66 0.25
C ASP A 24 9.28 -17.36 -0.49
N GLN A 25 9.92 -17.46 -1.66
CA GLN A 25 10.28 -16.32 -2.52
C GLN A 25 9.33 -16.12 -3.71
N VAL A 26 8.38 -17.02 -3.90
CA VAL A 26 7.37 -16.89 -4.97
C VAL A 26 6.36 -15.83 -4.57
N GLY A 27 6.48 -14.65 -5.12
CA GLY A 27 5.51 -13.54 -5.00
C GLY A 27 5.99 -12.27 -4.32
N GLY A 28 7.11 -12.26 -3.56
CA GLY A 28 7.61 -11.05 -2.90
C GLY A 28 9.05 -10.70 -3.22
N ASN A 29 9.92 -11.69 -3.28
CA ASN A 29 11.38 -11.52 -3.40
C ASN A 29 11.97 -12.31 -4.59
N SER A 30 11.24 -12.38 -5.71
CA SER A 30 11.79 -13.01 -6.91
C SER A 30 12.71 -12.05 -7.66
N PRO A 31 13.77 -12.54 -8.33
CA PRO A 31 14.64 -11.70 -9.18
C PRO A 31 13.88 -10.89 -10.23
N LEU A 32 12.73 -11.40 -10.69
CA LEU A 32 11.83 -10.68 -11.59
C LEU A 32 11.19 -9.47 -10.90
N MET A 33 10.74 -9.63 -9.66
CA MET A 33 10.13 -8.51 -8.89
C MET A 33 11.17 -7.45 -8.54
N ASP A 34 12.39 -7.85 -8.21
CA ASP A 34 13.50 -6.92 -7.95
C ASP A 34 13.88 -6.12 -9.21
N SER A 35 13.83 -6.76 -10.38
CA SER A 35 14.13 -6.11 -11.67
C SER A 35 12.93 -5.37 -12.29
N LEU A 36 11.72 -5.53 -11.76
CA LEU A 36 10.49 -4.99 -12.34
C LEU A 36 10.54 -3.47 -12.53
N LEU A 37 11.04 -2.73 -11.54
CA LEU A 37 11.21 -1.28 -11.63
C LEU A 37 12.15 -0.88 -12.77
N PHE A 38 13.26 -1.61 -12.95
CA PHE A 38 14.19 -1.38 -14.04
C PHE A 38 13.55 -1.68 -15.40
N ILE A 39 12.79 -2.78 -15.51
CA ILE A 39 12.09 -3.16 -16.74
C ILE A 39 11.06 -2.09 -17.12
N ILE A 40 10.25 -1.62 -16.15
CA ILE A 40 9.26 -0.56 -16.37
C ILE A 40 9.97 0.74 -16.81
N MET A 41 11.03 1.14 -16.12
CA MET A 41 11.81 2.33 -16.46
C MET A 41 12.36 2.23 -17.88
N LEU A 42 12.94 1.10 -18.24
CA LEU A 42 13.50 0.87 -19.58
C LEU A 42 12.41 0.92 -20.66
N PHE A 43 11.25 0.30 -20.39
CA PHE A 43 10.11 0.32 -21.31
C PHE A 43 9.64 1.76 -21.60
N PHE A 44 9.44 2.58 -20.58
CA PHE A 44 9.03 3.96 -20.76
C PHE A 44 10.12 4.83 -21.40
N LEU A 45 11.38 4.59 -21.07
CA LEU A 45 12.51 5.30 -21.69
C LEU A 45 12.58 5.02 -23.19
N LEU A 46 12.52 3.75 -23.58
CA LEU A 46 12.58 3.36 -25.00
C LEU A 46 11.36 3.87 -25.79
N SER A 47 10.16 3.73 -25.20
CA SER A 47 8.92 4.25 -25.80
C SER A 47 8.96 5.77 -25.95
N GLY A 48 9.45 6.49 -24.94
CA GLY A 48 9.61 7.95 -24.98
C GLY A 48 10.61 8.40 -26.04
N ILE A 49 11.75 7.71 -26.19
CA ILE A 49 12.75 7.99 -27.22
C ILE A 49 12.18 7.70 -28.62
N ALA A 50 11.50 6.56 -28.79
CA ALA A 50 10.88 6.20 -30.07
C ALA A 50 9.84 7.22 -30.50
N PHE A 51 8.95 7.61 -29.59
CA PHE A 51 7.94 8.65 -29.84
C PHE A 51 8.59 10.01 -30.15
N GLY A 52 9.56 10.44 -29.35
CA GLY A 52 10.25 11.72 -29.55
C GLY A 52 10.99 11.80 -30.89
N ARG A 53 11.54 10.67 -31.38
CA ARG A 53 12.10 10.57 -32.73
C ARG A 53 11.05 10.62 -33.84
N ALA A 54 9.94 9.89 -33.65
CA ALA A 54 8.85 9.84 -34.63
C ALA A 54 8.20 11.22 -34.84
N VAL A 55 8.04 11.99 -33.78
CA VAL A 55 7.48 13.36 -33.81
C VAL A 55 8.54 14.42 -34.19
N GLY A 56 9.82 14.03 -34.29
CA GLY A 56 10.90 14.95 -34.64
C GLY A 56 11.41 15.84 -33.49
N THR A 57 10.97 15.58 -32.25
CA THR A 57 11.42 16.34 -31.07
C THR A 57 12.87 15.99 -30.68
N PHE A 58 13.27 14.73 -30.87
CA PHE A 58 14.62 14.25 -30.60
C PHE A 58 15.39 14.00 -31.90
N LYS A 59 16.40 14.80 -32.15
CA LYS A 59 17.28 14.66 -33.31
C LYS A 59 18.56 13.90 -32.98
N GLY A 60 18.93 13.83 -31.69
CA GLY A 60 20.15 13.16 -31.23
C GLY A 60 20.11 12.79 -29.77
N SER A 61 21.16 12.12 -29.29
CA SER A 61 21.33 11.74 -27.88
C SER A 61 21.34 12.94 -26.94
N THR A 62 21.89 14.07 -27.38
CA THR A 62 21.93 15.32 -26.62
C THR A 62 20.54 15.83 -26.27
N ASP A 63 19.55 15.68 -27.15
CA ASP A 63 18.17 16.12 -26.88
C ASP A 63 17.50 15.25 -25.84
N VAL A 64 17.78 13.94 -25.87
CA VAL A 64 17.32 12.98 -24.86
C VAL A 64 17.91 13.34 -23.50
N ILE A 65 19.20 13.60 -23.41
CA ILE A 65 19.89 14.00 -22.18
C ILE A 65 19.32 15.31 -21.64
N LYS A 66 19.12 16.32 -22.50
CA LYS A 66 18.49 17.59 -22.10
C LYS A 66 17.09 17.40 -21.56
N ALA A 67 16.27 16.57 -22.19
CA ALA A 67 14.93 16.26 -21.72
C ALA A 67 14.95 15.56 -20.36
N ALA A 68 15.82 14.57 -20.17
CA ALA A 68 16.03 13.89 -18.89
C ALA A 68 16.47 14.87 -17.80
N THR A 69 17.49 15.69 -18.06
CA THR A 69 17.99 16.69 -17.11
C THR A 69 16.90 17.70 -16.70
N LYS A 70 16.12 18.17 -17.68
CA LYS A 70 14.99 19.08 -17.40
C LYS A 70 13.93 18.42 -16.52
N THR A 71 13.64 17.13 -16.75
CA THR A 71 12.70 16.36 -15.94
C THR A 71 13.21 16.21 -14.51
N PHE A 72 14.47 15.80 -14.33
CA PHE A 72 15.08 15.68 -12.99
C PHE A 72 15.14 17.02 -12.24
N ALA A 73 15.48 18.10 -12.91
CA ALA A 73 15.44 19.43 -12.32
C ALA A 73 14.03 19.82 -11.83
N GLY A 74 13.00 19.45 -12.60
CA GLY A 74 11.60 19.64 -12.20
C GLY A 74 11.15 18.78 -11.01
N LEU A 75 11.88 17.72 -10.69
CA LEU A 75 11.59 16.81 -9.58
C LEU A 75 12.42 17.12 -8.31
N ALA A 76 13.28 18.14 -8.32
CA ALA A 76 14.16 18.46 -7.19
C ALA A 76 13.38 18.67 -5.88
N GLY A 77 12.27 19.40 -5.91
CA GLY A 77 11.39 19.59 -4.75
C GLY A 77 10.75 18.30 -4.24
N LEU A 78 10.39 17.40 -5.16
CA LEU A 78 9.89 16.07 -4.83
C LEU A 78 10.95 15.25 -4.09
N VAL A 79 12.18 15.23 -4.59
CA VAL A 79 13.29 14.49 -3.97
C VAL A 79 13.56 14.99 -2.55
N LEU A 80 13.60 16.31 -2.34
CA LEU A 80 13.77 16.90 -1.01
C LEU A 80 12.63 16.50 -0.06
N MET A 81 11.40 16.54 -0.52
CA MET A 81 10.24 16.16 0.28
C MET A 81 10.27 14.67 0.65
N LEU A 82 10.59 13.79 -0.30
CA LEU A 82 10.76 12.36 -0.05
C LEU A 82 11.90 12.06 0.93
N LEU A 83 13.00 12.79 0.84
CA LEU A 83 14.11 12.70 1.80
C LEU A 83 13.63 13.02 3.21
N THR A 84 12.90 14.13 3.39
CA THR A 84 12.38 14.55 4.70
C THR A 84 11.40 13.53 5.27
N ILE A 85 10.47 13.01 4.44
CA ILE A 85 9.51 11.99 4.84
C ILE A 85 10.21 10.69 5.24
N SER A 86 11.22 10.25 4.47
CA SER A 86 11.95 9.02 4.76
C SER A 86 12.73 9.10 6.08
N GLN A 87 13.29 10.27 6.42
CA GLN A 87 13.93 10.50 7.73
C GLN A 87 12.92 10.40 8.88
N PHE A 88 11.75 11.01 8.73
CA PHE A 88 10.69 10.88 9.73
C PHE A 88 10.31 9.40 9.95
N ILE A 89 10.04 8.67 8.88
CA ILE A 89 9.66 7.24 8.94
C ILE A 89 10.78 6.41 9.59
N ALA A 90 12.04 6.67 9.23
CA ALA A 90 13.18 5.95 9.79
C ALA A 90 13.30 6.16 11.31
N VAL A 91 13.24 7.41 11.77
CA VAL A 91 13.29 7.75 13.20
C VAL A 91 12.09 7.18 13.95
N PHE A 92 10.89 7.28 13.39
CA PHE A 92 9.65 6.76 13.96
C PHE A 92 9.72 5.24 14.16
N ASN A 93 10.20 4.50 13.13
CA ASN A 93 10.40 3.07 13.24
C ASN A 93 11.52 2.69 14.21
N TYR A 94 12.63 3.42 14.22
CA TYR A 94 13.74 3.20 15.13
C TYR A 94 13.34 3.38 16.60
N SER A 95 12.45 4.33 16.89
CA SER A 95 11.93 4.58 18.24
C SER A 95 10.95 3.52 18.75
N ASN A 96 10.58 2.52 17.94
CA ASN A 96 9.54 1.53 18.22
C ASN A 96 8.15 2.13 18.56
N MET A 97 7.94 3.40 18.30
CA MET A 97 6.66 4.08 18.53
C MET A 97 5.47 3.39 17.84
N PRO A 98 5.59 2.90 16.57
CA PRO A 98 4.51 2.16 15.92
C PRO A 98 4.03 0.98 16.74
N ARG A 99 4.96 0.21 17.31
CA ARG A 99 4.64 -0.98 18.13
C ARG A 99 3.97 -0.60 19.44
N VAL A 100 4.45 0.44 20.10
CA VAL A 100 3.86 0.94 21.36
C VAL A 100 2.42 1.40 21.11
N ILE A 101 2.19 2.19 20.06
CA ILE A 101 0.86 2.65 19.68
C ILE A 101 -0.06 1.46 19.38
N ALA A 102 0.43 0.46 18.63
CA ALA A 102 -0.34 -0.74 18.30
C ALA A 102 -0.79 -1.52 19.54
N VAL A 103 0.10 -1.73 20.53
CA VAL A 103 -0.22 -2.42 21.77
C VAL A 103 -1.26 -1.63 22.60
N VAL A 104 -1.05 -0.33 22.77
CA VAL A 104 -2.00 0.53 23.52
C VAL A 104 -3.39 0.50 22.89
N LEU A 105 -3.47 0.54 21.58
CA LEU A 105 -4.75 0.48 20.87
C LEU A 105 -5.40 -0.90 20.96
N ALA A 106 -4.62 -1.99 20.90
CA ALA A 106 -5.14 -3.34 21.07
C ALA A 106 -5.71 -3.53 22.49
N ASP A 107 -5.01 -3.07 23.53
CA ASP A 107 -5.50 -3.11 24.91
C ASP A 107 -6.80 -2.32 25.10
N ALA A 108 -6.90 -1.16 24.44
CA ALA A 108 -8.12 -0.35 24.47
C ALA A 108 -9.30 -1.07 23.78
N LEU A 109 -9.05 -1.73 22.67
CA LEU A 109 -10.04 -2.52 21.93
C LEU A 109 -10.50 -3.75 22.73
N GLU A 110 -9.57 -4.46 23.39
CA GLU A 110 -9.89 -5.64 24.20
C GLU A 110 -10.77 -5.27 25.42
N ARG A 111 -10.49 -4.12 26.03
CA ARG A 111 -11.31 -3.60 27.17
C ARG A 111 -12.71 -3.17 26.78
N ALA A 112 -12.97 -2.87 25.53
CA ALA A 112 -14.27 -2.43 25.05
C ALA A 112 -15.36 -3.50 25.22
N ASN A 113 -14.99 -4.80 25.30
CA ASN A 113 -15.86 -5.95 25.55
C ASN A 113 -17.15 -5.93 24.69
N ILE A 114 -17.02 -5.54 23.44
CA ILE A 114 -18.09 -5.50 22.44
C ILE A 114 -17.99 -6.73 21.52
N GLY A 115 -19.09 -7.06 20.85
CA GLY A 115 -19.14 -8.19 19.93
C GLY A 115 -18.11 -8.10 18.78
N ALA A 116 -17.87 -9.22 18.08
CA ALA A 116 -16.84 -9.35 17.06
C ALA A 116 -16.96 -8.32 15.93
N LEU A 117 -18.15 -8.11 15.38
CA LEU A 117 -18.36 -7.17 14.28
C LEU A 117 -18.12 -5.70 14.70
N PRO A 118 -18.72 -5.17 15.80
CA PRO A 118 -18.40 -3.82 16.25
C PRO A 118 -16.91 -3.62 16.53
N LEU A 119 -16.23 -4.63 17.05
CA LEU A 119 -14.80 -4.56 17.32
C LEU A 119 -13.97 -4.51 16.02
N LEU A 120 -14.36 -5.28 14.98
CA LEU A 120 -13.74 -5.20 13.65
C LEU A 120 -13.93 -3.81 13.02
N LEU A 121 -15.12 -3.24 13.12
CA LEU A 121 -15.39 -1.89 12.61
C LEU A 121 -14.59 -0.84 13.36
N LEU A 122 -14.50 -0.96 14.70
CA LEU A 122 -13.68 -0.07 15.50
C LEU A 122 -12.19 -0.20 15.18
N MET A 123 -11.69 -1.42 15.00
CA MET A 123 -10.33 -1.67 14.52
C MET A 123 -10.08 -0.98 13.17
N THR A 124 -11.03 -1.06 12.24
CA THR A 124 -10.92 -0.39 10.94
C THR A 124 -10.75 1.13 11.11
N ILE A 125 -11.51 1.76 12.01
CA ILE A 125 -11.36 3.19 12.31
C ILE A 125 -10.00 3.50 12.92
N VAL A 126 -9.51 2.65 13.81
CA VAL A 126 -8.17 2.77 14.38
C VAL A 126 -7.10 2.71 13.30
N ILE A 127 -7.22 1.80 12.34
CA ILE A 127 -6.30 1.70 11.19
C ILE A 127 -6.35 2.97 10.34
N VAL A 128 -7.53 3.52 10.07
CA VAL A 128 -7.71 4.81 9.39
C VAL A 128 -6.90 5.93 10.05
N LEU A 129 -6.99 6.04 11.38
CA LEU A 129 -6.26 7.07 12.12
C LEU A 129 -4.74 6.86 12.07
N LEU A 130 -4.32 5.60 12.16
CA LEU A 130 -2.90 5.24 12.12
C LEU A 130 -2.28 5.46 10.74
N ASP A 131 -3.06 5.39 9.68
CA ASP A 131 -2.59 5.56 8.32
C ASP A 131 -2.03 6.97 8.05
N PHE A 132 -2.49 7.97 8.81
CA PHE A 132 -1.92 9.32 8.75
C PHE A 132 -0.47 9.39 9.26
N ILE A 133 -0.08 8.48 10.16
CA ILE A 133 1.23 8.49 10.84
C ILE A 133 2.15 7.41 10.29
N MET A 134 1.57 6.28 9.86
CA MET A 134 2.30 5.09 9.40
C MET A 134 1.92 4.75 7.96
N PRO A 135 2.62 5.28 6.97
CA PRO A 135 2.36 4.92 5.58
C PRO A 135 2.85 3.50 5.27
N GLY A 136 2.20 2.88 4.30
CA GLY A 136 2.60 1.56 3.80
C GLY A 136 1.86 0.40 4.46
N SER A 137 1.12 -0.35 3.64
CA SER A 137 0.25 -1.43 4.09
C SER A 137 1.02 -2.62 4.64
N VAL A 138 2.11 -3.05 4.00
CA VAL A 138 2.84 -4.26 4.36
C VAL A 138 3.59 -4.11 5.69
N PRO A 139 4.42 -3.06 5.90
CA PRO A 139 5.10 -2.86 7.19
C PRO A 139 4.12 -2.70 8.35
N LYS A 140 3.02 -1.98 8.13
CA LYS A 140 1.96 -1.76 9.11
C LYS A 140 1.29 -3.09 9.49
N TRP A 141 0.91 -3.91 8.50
CA TRP A 141 0.34 -5.24 8.76
C TRP A 141 1.29 -6.15 9.53
N ALA A 142 2.59 -6.14 9.23
CA ALA A 142 3.58 -6.93 9.94
C ALA A 142 3.65 -6.60 11.45
N ILE A 143 3.34 -5.35 11.83
CA ILE A 143 3.27 -4.93 13.24
C ILE A 143 1.93 -5.30 13.86
N PHE A 144 0.83 -5.11 13.13
CA PHE A 144 -0.53 -5.27 13.68
C PHE A 144 -1.02 -6.71 13.69
N ALA A 145 -0.68 -7.52 12.67
CA ALA A 145 -1.17 -8.89 12.58
C ALA A 145 -0.86 -9.75 13.81
N PRO A 146 0.37 -9.77 14.37
CA PRO A 146 0.67 -10.55 15.57
C PRO A 146 -0.12 -10.15 16.81
N ILE A 147 -0.69 -8.95 16.83
CA ILE A 147 -1.45 -8.40 17.96
C ILE A 147 -2.94 -8.61 17.75
N PHE A 148 -3.47 -8.16 16.62
CA PHE A 148 -4.91 -8.16 16.36
C PHE A 148 -5.45 -9.52 15.94
N VAL A 149 -4.73 -10.30 15.13
CA VAL A 149 -5.21 -11.60 14.67
C VAL A 149 -5.49 -12.55 15.84
N PRO A 150 -4.59 -12.76 16.82
CA PRO A 150 -4.90 -13.59 17.99
C PRO A 150 -6.07 -13.08 18.83
N LEU A 151 -6.21 -11.75 18.97
CA LEU A 151 -7.34 -11.14 19.69
C LEU A 151 -8.68 -11.54 19.04
N PHE A 152 -8.78 -11.38 17.72
CA PHE A 152 -10.01 -11.68 16.99
C PHE A 152 -10.31 -13.17 16.88
N ILE A 153 -9.27 -14.02 16.81
CA ILE A 153 -9.44 -15.49 16.88
C ILE A 153 -10.14 -15.91 18.16
N ARG A 154 -9.81 -15.32 19.30
CA ARG A 154 -10.48 -15.57 20.59
C ARG A 154 -11.97 -15.21 20.57
N LEU A 155 -12.37 -14.31 19.69
CA LEU A 155 -13.76 -13.90 19.49
C LEU A 155 -14.48 -14.70 18.36
N GLY A 156 -13.84 -15.75 17.85
CA GLY A 156 -14.40 -16.60 16.80
C GLY A 156 -14.36 -15.98 15.41
N VAL A 157 -13.55 -14.93 15.21
CA VAL A 157 -13.38 -14.29 13.89
C VAL A 157 -12.22 -14.94 13.13
N ALA A 158 -12.47 -15.30 11.90
CA ALA A 158 -11.44 -15.87 11.06
C ALA A 158 -10.37 -14.84 10.64
N PRO A 159 -9.07 -15.22 10.56
CA PRO A 159 -7.96 -14.29 10.26
C PRO A 159 -8.14 -13.50 8.97
N GLN A 160 -8.78 -14.07 7.96
CA GLN A 160 -9.08 -13.41 6.69
C GLN A 160 -10.03 -12.22 6.87
N SER A 161 -10.97 -12.30 7.81
CA SER A 161 -11.87 -11.18 8.12
C SER A 161 -11.14 -10.02 8.81
N VAL A 162 -10.17 -10.33 9.66
CA VAL A 162 -9.28 -9.33 10.27
C VAL A 162 -8.45 -8.64 9.22
N LEU A 163 -7.88 -9.39 8.27
CA LEU A 163 -7.14 -8.83 7.15
C LEU A 163 -8.03 -7.97 6.23
N ALA A 164 -9.25 -8.40 5.95
CA ALA A 164 -10.20 -7.64 5.15
C ALA A 164 -10.56 -6.30 5.83
N ALA A 165 -10.89 -6.33 7.12
CA ALA A 165 -11.16 -5.12 7.91
C ALA A 165 -9.95 -4.17 7.94
N TYR A 166 -8.74 -4.71 8.11
CA TYR A 166 -7.50 -3.95 8.02
C TYR A 166 -7.36 -3.24 6.66
N ARG A 167 -7.58 -3.98 5.55
CA ARG A 167 -7.48 -3.41 4.19
C ARG A 167 -8.52 -2.34 3.90
N ILE A 168 -9.71 -2.48 4.47
CA ILE A 168 -10.77 -1.48 4.35
C ILE A 168 -10.38 -0.17 5.03
N GLY A 169 -9.71 -0.23 6.19
CA GLY A 169 -9.20 0.96 6.86
C GLY A 169 -8.03 1.60 6.14
N ASP A 170 -7.11 0.79 5.65
CA ASP A 170 -5.87 1.23 5.01
C ASP A 170 -6.12 1.90 3.63
N SER A 171 -7.03 1.36 2.81
CA SER A 171 -7.10 1.74 1.40
C SER A 171 -7.65 3.16 1.12
N PRO A 172 -8.78 3.64 1.68
CA PRO A 172 -9.32 4.95 1.35
C PRO A 172 -8.42 6.10 1.82
N VAL A 173 -7.69 5.90 2.92
CA VAL A 173 -6.88 6.94 3.56
C VAL A 173 -5.52 7.10 2.88
N ASN A 174 -5.09 6.12 2.11
CA ASN A 174 -3.87 6.23 1.31
C ASN A 174 -3.85 7.45 0.37
N SER A 175 -5.02 7.95 -0.04
CA SER A 175 -5.13 9.18 -0.83
C SER A 175 -5.02 10.47 -0.02
N LEU A 176 -5.11 10.38 1.31
CA LEU A 176 -5.15 11.52 2.24
C LEU A 176 -3.85 11.68 3.03
N THR A 177 -3.09 10.59 3.27
CA THR A 177 -1.92 10.66 4.12
C THR A 177 -0.81 11.49 3.48
N PRO A 178 -0.27 12.51 4.18
CA PRO A 178 0.80 13.35 3.65
C PRO A 178 2.13 12.59 3.49
N LEU A 179 2.24 11.43 4.12
CA LEU A 179 3.43 10.57 4.08
C LEU A 179 3.43 9.60 2.89
N MET A 180 2.38 9.60 2.08
CA MET A 180 2.31 8.76 0.90
C MET A 180 3.30 9.24 -0.18
N VAL A 181 4.10 8.32 -0.70
CA VAL A 181 5.16 8.60 -1.68
C VAL A 181 4.62 9.32 -2.94
N TYR A 182 3.38 9.06 -3.32
CA TYR A 182 2.76 9.65 -4.52
C TYR A 182 2.21 11.06 -4.32
N LEU A 183 1.91 11.47 -3.09
CA LEU A 183 1.28 12.75 -2.82
C LEU A 183 2.14 13.95 -3.29
N PRO A 184 3.44 14.01 -3.02
CA PRO A 184 4.32 15.05 -3.54
C PRO A 184 4.31 15.15 -5.07
N PHE A 185 4.26 14.00 -5.75
CA PHE A 185 4.16 13.96 -7.20
C PHE A 185 2.82 14.55 -7.69
N ILE A 186 1.71 14.17 -7.06
CA ILE A 186 0.37 14.70 -7.37
C ILE A 186 0.33 16.22 -7.18
N VAL A 187 0.92 16.74 -6.10
CA VAL A 187 1.04 18.20 -5.87
C VAL A 187 1.80 18.86 -7.01
N THR A 188 2.93 18.29 -7.43
CA THR A 188 3.73 18.83 -8.55
C THR A 188 2.92 18.88 -9.85
N VAL A 189 2.09 17.88 -10.12
CA VAL A 189 1.19 17.87 -11.28
C VAL A 189 0.07 18.90 -11.12
N ALA A 190 -0.56 18.97 -9.95
CA ALA A 190 -1.63 19.93 -9.65
C ALA A 190 -1.17 21.38 -9.81
N GLN A 191 0.07 21.71 -9.45
CA GLN A 191 0.65 23.04 -9.61
C GLN A 191 0.76 23.51 -11.06
N ARG A 192 0.69 22.59 -12.05
CA ARG A 192 0.58 22.97 -13.48
C ARG A 192 -0.75 23.61 -13.82
N TYR A 193 -1.79 23.27 -13.07
CA TYR A 193 -3.15 23.77 -13.26
C TYR A 193 -3.51 24.88 -12.28
N GLN A 194 -3.08 24.75 -11.04
CA GLN A 194 -3.30 25.72 -9.97
C GLN A 194 -1.96 25.98 -9.24
N LYS A 195 -1.34 27.12 -9.54
CA LYS A 195 0.01 27.46 -9.06
C LYS A 195 0.18 27.40 -7.52
N ASN A 196 -0.88 27.67 -6.78
CA ASN A 196 -0.88 27.67 -5.31
C ASN A 196 -1.33 26.33 -4.71
N ALA A 197 -1.50 25.27 -5.52
CA ALA A 197 -1.87 23.98 -5.01
C ALA A 197 -0.77 23.42 -4.10
N GLY A 198 -1.14 23.05 -2.88
CA GLY A 198 -0.27 22.42 -1.90
C GLY A 198 -0.81 21.07 -1.45
N ILE A 199 -0.12 20.41 -0.52
CA ILE A 199 -0.54 19.16 0.08
C ILE A 199 -1.96 19.29 0.65
N GLY A 200 -2.23 20.35 1.42
CA GLY A 200 -3.55 20.61 1.99
C GLY A 200 -4.66 20.76 0.96
N THR A 201 -4.37 21.33 -0.21
CA THR A 201 -5.35 21.45 -1.31
C THR A 201 -5.77 20.07 -1.83
N ILE A 202 -4.80 19.17 -2.03
CA ILE A 202 -5.06 17.82 -2.51
C ILE A 202 -5.82 17.01 -1.46
N ILE A 203 -5.39 17.06 -0.19
CA ILE A 203 -6.07 16.38 0.91
C ILE A 203 -7.52 16.86 1.04
N ALA A 204 -7.77 18.17 1.02
CA ALA A 204 -9.11 18.73 1.12
C ALA A 204 -10.01 18.28 -0.05
N LEU A 205 -9.45 18.17 -1.24
CA LEU A 205 -10.18 17.71 -2.43
C LEU A 205 -10.50 16.21 -2.35
N MET A 206 -9.59 15.40 -1.83
CA MET A 206 -9.74 13.94 -1.73
C MET A 206 -10.59 13.50 -0.52
N LEU A 207 -10.65 14.31 0.53
CA LEU A 207 -11.32 13.97 1.79
C LEU A 207 -12.78 13.50 1.61
N PRO A 208 -13.67 14.18 0.89
CA PRO A 208 -15.04 13.73 0.72
C PRO A 208 -15.15 12.37 0.01
N TYR A 209 -14.29 12.11 -0.96
CA TYR A 209 -14.25 10.83 -1.66
C TYR A 209 -13.79 9.70 -0.74
N ALA A 210 -12.74 9.93 0.04
CA ALA A 210 -12.23 8.94 0.99
C ALA A 210 -13.27 8.60 2.06
N ILE A 211 -14.01 9.58 2.58
CA ILE A 211 -15.08 9.35 3.56
C ILE A 211 -16.21 8.51 2.94
N VAL A 212 -16.68 8.88 1.75
CA VAL A 212 -17.77 8.15 1.07
C VAL A 212 -17.35 6.69 0.80
N ILE A 213 -16.14 6.49 0.28
CA ILE A 213 -15.61 5.15 0.00
C ILE A 213 -15.46 4.35 1.30
N LEU A 214 -14.90 4.95 2.36
CA LEU A 214 -14.76 4.29 3.66
C LEU A 214 -16.10 3.84 4.22
N VAL A 215 -17.10 4.71 4.23
CA VAL A 215 -18.45 4.38 4.72
C VAL A 215 -19.08 3.27 3.88
N ALA A 216 -19.00 3.38 2.55
CA ALA A 216 -19.53 2.35 1.65
C ALA A 216 -18.88 0.98 1.89
N TRP A 217 -17.56 0.95 2.09
CA TRP A 217 -16.82 -0.29 2.35
C TRP A 217 -17.09 -0.86 3.75
N LEU A 218 -17.25 0.00 4.77
CA LEU A 218 -17.66 -0.45 6.10
C LEU A 218 -19.06 -1.08 6.09
N LEU A 219 -20.00 -0.46 5.39
CA LEU A 219 -21.36 -1.01 5.25
C LEU A 219 -21.35 -2.33 4.46
N LEU A 220 -20.61 -2.39 3.37
CA LEU A 220 -20.45 -3.61 2.58
C LEU A 220 -19.83 -4.73 3.43
N PHE A 221 -18.78 -4.44 4.16
CA PHE A 221 -18.10 -5.43 5.01
C PHE A 221 -19.01 -5.90 6.14
N ALA A 222 -19.71 -5.00 6.80
CA ALA A 222 -20.67 -5.35 7.85
C ALA A 222 -21.78 -6.23 7.32
N GLY A 223 -22.37 -5.90 6.17
CA GLY A 223 -23.37 -6.71 5.51
C GLY A 223 -22.83 -8.10 5.10
N TRP A 224 -21.61 -8.13 4.53
CA TRP A 224 -20.94 -9.37 4.13
C TRP A 224 -20.68 -10.30 5.31
N PHE A 225 -20.18 -9.73 6.42
CA PHE A 225 -19.90 -10.46 7.65
C PHE A 225 -21.17 -11.00 8.30
N LEU A 226 -22.25 -10.20 8.38
CA LEU A 226 -23.54 -10.61 8.95
C LEU A 226 -24.24 -11.68 8.13
N LEU A 227 -24.10 -11.65 6.80
CA LEU A 227 -24.65 -12.68 5.92
C LEU A 227 -23.83 -13.98 5.91
N GLY A 228 -22.68 -14.01 6.58
CA GLY A 228 -21.81 -15.18 6.62
C GLY A 228 -21.20 -15.56 5.27
N ILE A 229 -21.13 -14.61 4.32
CA ILE A 229 -20.65 -14.88 2.96
C ILE A 229 -19.12 -15.08 3.01
N PRO A 230 -18.58 -16.18 2.42
CA PRO A 230 -17.15 -16.41 2.43
C PRO A 230 -16.39 -15.31 1.67
N LEU A 231 -15.24 -14.91 2.20
CA LEU A 231 -14.34 -13.92 1.59
C LEU A 231 -13.53 -14.49 0.40
N GLY A 232 -13.59 -15.81 0.23
CA GLY A 232 -12.96 -16.53 -0.86
C GLY A 232 -13.36 -18.00 -0.80
N PRO A 233 -13.04 -18.83 -1.82
CA PRO A 233 -13.36 -20.24 -1.82
C PRO A 233 -12.76 -20.96 -0.60
N GLY A 234 -13.62 -21.46 0.31
CA GLY A 234 -13.20 -22.14 1.54
C GLY A 234 -12.77 -21.22 2.70
N TYR A 235 -13.03 -19.90 2.60
CA TYR A 235 -12.66 -18.93 3.63
C TYR A 235 -13.88 -18.22 4.24
N PRO A 236 -14.58 -18.84 5.22
CA PRO A 236 -15.72 -18.22 5.90
C PRO A 236 -15.27 -17.01 6.74
N PRO A 237 -16.17 -16.05 7.04
CA PRO A 237 -15.84 -14.84 7.81
C PRO A 237 -15.66 -15.12 9.31
N SER A 238 -16.25 -16.18 9.83
CA SER A 238 -16.14 -16.65 11.23
C SER A 238 -15.64 -18.09 11.27
N MET A 239 -15.05 -18.48 12.40
CA MET A 239 -14.61 -19.85 12.67
C MET A 239 -15.75 -20.70 13.24
#